data_827f43f588cce291d52cf04dc129fdc7
#
_entry.id   827f43f588cce291d52cf04dc129fdc7
#
_cell.length_a   1.000
_cell.length_b   1.000
_cell.length_c   1.000
_cell.angle_alpha   90.00
_cell.angle_beta   90.00
_cell.angle_gamma   90.00
#
_symmetry.space_group_name_H-M   'P 1'
#
loop_
_entity.id
_entity.type
_entity.pdbx_description
1 polymer ?
#
loop_
_entity_poly.entity_id
_entity_poly.type
_entity_poly.pdbx_seq_one_letter_code
_entity_poly.pdbx_strand_id
1 'polypeptide(L)'
;MSAEIFQKIAETNTWSWITPEFAIGVLALSLLVLEVILPKVAHGAIPRIAILGQLVILGYVVTGTCAGTLPAGEAFGGMLYFDGTGQLFRVFFLGASIFVSYLGMVSLDRRTLPQVEYFHILLVITAALMLLAQANHFVMLFVALETATVGFYILVSYFRHTTVSLEAGLKYLIMGALSSTILLFGIVLLYGAGSNPALAGSSQDSLNFGNLAGFLAANPDDTLGLIGMILVISGVAFKVGAFPFQIWIPDVYQGAPLPTTALLAVSSKAAGFAMLLSFSKVFSALGDWFYPLLSALAILTILFGNFAALTQRNLKRVIGLSGVSHAGFLLIGVIAARTVDWASIAILFYLFAYLLASAAVFSVLVHLNKDDDSDLTLDDLGDLAKKNGFLGLALAVGVGSLAGIPPLAGFIGKLLIFIAAFKAELYGLLGVAIVGVVVSIYYYFGILKSAFFDLWQFQADEEEAPTAIPGSALGFLGKLAIVIAIAGTLLLGFYQSPFSSWLVG
;
A
#
# COMPACT_ATOMS: atom_id res chain seq x y z
N MET A 1 -25.88 23.73 -20.62
CA MET A 1 -25.83 22.27 -20.70
C MET A 1 -27.28 21.81 -20.91
N SER A 2 -27.55 21.08 -22.02
CA SER A 2 -28.92 20.66 -22.33
C SER A 2 -29.38 19.50 -21.44
N ALA A 3 -30.67 19.36 -21.20
CA ALA A 3 -31.27 18.26 -20.43
C ALA A 3 -30.85 16.87 -20.97
N GLU A 4 -30.63 16.77 -22.28
CA GLU A 4 -30.16 15.56 -22.95
C GLU A 4 -28.75 15.11 -22.50
N ILE A 5 -27.85 16.07 -22.18
CA ILE A 5 -26.50 15.74 -21.68
C ILE A 5 -26.61 15.16 -20.27
N PHE A 6 -27.46 15.74 -19.40
CA PHE A 6 -27.70 15.20 -18.07
C PHE A 6 -28.34 13.81 -18.11
N GLN A 7 -29.27 13.60 -19.02
CA GLN A 7 -29.92 12.29 -19.20
C GLN A 7 -28.92 11.23 -19.68
N LYS A 8 -28.05 11.57 -20.64
CA LYS A 8 -27.00 10.69 -21.16
C LYS A 8 -25.96 10.35 -20.09
N ILE A 9 -25.58 11.32 -19.24
CA ILE A 9 -24.69 11.09 -18.09
C ILE A 9 -25.38 10.19 -17.06
N ALA A 10 -26.68 10.43 -16.78
CA ALA A 10 -27.43 9.62 -15.83
C ALA A 10 -27.56 8.14 -16.28
N GLU A 11 -27.65 7.88 -17.58
CA GLU A 11 -27.67 6.53 -18.16
C GLU A 11 -26.34 5.76 -17.95
N THR A 12 -25.23 6.46 -17.79
CA THR A 12 -23.92 5.86 -17.50
C THR A 12 -23.68 5.60 -16.00
N ASN A 13 -24.60 6.04 -15.12
CA ASN A 13 -24.50 5.84 -13.67
C ASN A 13 -24.89 4.40 -13.26
N THR A 14 -23.96 3.48 -13.45
CA THR A 14 -24.11 2.08 -13.10
C THR A 14 -23.75 1.83 -11.64
N TRP A 15 -24.64 2.15 -10.71
CA TRP A 15 -24.44 2.02 -9.26
C TRP A 15 -24.07 0.62 -8.82
N SER A 16 -24.52 -0.42 -9.54
CA SER A 16 -24.15 -1.81 -9.27
C SER A 16 -22.65 -2.08 -9.42
N TRP A 17 -21.93 -1.26 -10.18
CA TRP A 17 -20.50 -1.45 -10.41
C TRP A 17 -19.63 -1.03 -9.23
N ILE A 18 -20.12 -0.11 -8.38
CA ILE A 18 -19.47 0.34 -7.15
C ILE A 18 -20.05 -0.32 -5.89
N THR A 19 -20.79 -1.43 -6.06
CA THR A 19 -21.38 -2.17 -4.92
C THR A 19 -20.38 -2.50 -3.82
N PRO A 20 -19.13 -2.95 -4.09
CA PRO A 20 -18.16 -3.23 -3.03
C PRO A 20 -17.79 -1.98 -2.21
N GLU A 21 -17.53 -0.85 -2.86
CA GLU A 21 -17.19 0.42 -2.22
C GLU A 21 -18.37 0.96 -1.40
N PHE A 22 -19.56 0.87 -1.98
CA PHE A 22 -20.79 1.28 -1.29
C PHE A 22 -21.06 0.39 -0.06
N ALA A 23 -20.87 -0.93 -0.18
CA ALA A 23 -21.05 -1.87 0.93
C ALA A 23 -20.06 -1.60 2.07
N ILE A 24 -18.79 -1.26 1.77
CA ILE A 24 -17.80 -0.83 2.78
C ILE A 24 -18.24 0.48 3.43
N GLY A 25 -18.75 1.45 2.68
CA GLY A 25 -19.30 2.71 3.22
C GLY A 25 -20.48 2.46 4.14
N VAL A 26 -21.42 1.61 3.75
CA VAL A 26 -22.57 1.21 4.60
C VAL A 26 -22.07 0.48 5.86
N LEU A 27 -21.09 -0.42 5.74
CA LEU A 27 -20.49 -1.08 6.90
C LEU A 27 -19.86 -0.07 7.85
N ALA A 28 -19.11 0.92 7.33
CA ALA A 28 -18.51 1.98 8.14
C ALA A 28 -19.55 2.78 8.94
N LEU A 29 -20.63 3.20 8.29
CA LEU A 29 -21.74 3.89 8.96
C LEU A 29 -22.46 3.00 9.96
N SER A 30 -22.66 1.73 9.62
CA SER A 30 -23.29 0.76 10.53
C SER A 30 -22.52 0.58 11.83
N LEU A 31 -21.18 0.63 11.81
CA LEU A 31 -20.38 0.56 13.04
C LEU A 31 -20.66 1.72 14.00
N LEU A 32 -20.82 2.95 13.47
CA LEU A 32 -21.18 4.12 14.31
C LEU A 32 -22.58 3.97 14.91
N VAL A 33 -23.53 3.48 14.13
CA VAL A 33 -24.90 3.22 14.63
C VAL A 33 -24.89 2.13 15.70
N LEU A 34 -24.12 1.06 15.49
CA LEU A 34 -23.99 -0.02 16.48
C LEU A 34 -23.34 0.46 17.78
N GLU A 35 -22.40 1.39 17.74
CA GLU A 35 -21.81 1.98 18.95
C GLU A 35 -22.87 2.67 19.83
N VAL A 36 -23.81 3.37 19.20
CA VAL A 36 -24.87 4.08 19.90
C VAL A 36 -25.94 3.11 20.47
N ILE A 37 -26.26 2.05 19.72
CA ILE A 37 -27.33 1.10 20.09
C ILE A 37 -26.84 0.05 21.09
N LEU A 38 -25.61 -0.43 20.96
CA LEU A 38 -25.10 -1.51 21.78
C LEU A 38 -24.67 -1.03 23.17
N PRO A 39 -24.94 -1.80 24.24
CA PRO A 39 -24.42 -1.48 25.55
C PRO A 39 -22.88 -1.55 25.55
N LYS A 40 -22.22 -0.74 26.36
CA LYS A 40 -20.74 -0.64 26.43
C LYS A 40 -20.02 -1.99 26.56
N VAL A 41 -20.62 -2.96 27.26
CA VAL A 41 -20.09 -4.32 27.41
C VAL A 41 -19.98 -5.07 26.08
N ALA A 42 -20.81 -4.73 25.09
CA ALA A 42 -20.85 -5.37 23.78
C ALA A 42 -19.96 -4.67 22.74
N HIS A 43 -19.34 -3.52 23.06
CA HIS A 43 -18.47 -2.78 22.12
C HIS A 43 -17.27 -3.60 21.64
N GLY A 44 -16.76 -4.54 22.42
CA GLY A 44 -15.72 -5.48 21.98
C GLY A 44 -16.10 -6.41 20.82
N ALA A 45 -17.40 -6.46 20.44
CA ALA A 45 -17.85 -7.18 19.24
C ALA A 45 -17.67 -6.37 17.95
N ILE A 46 -17.62 -5.06 18.02
CA ILE A 46 -17.61 -4.15 16.85
C ILE A 46 -16.41 -4.43 15.93
N PRO A 47 -15.16 -4.58 16.41
CA PRO A 47 -14.04 -4.95 15.54
C PRO A 47 -14.26 -6.26 14.78
N ARG A 48 -14.88 -7.24 15.44
CA ARG A 48 -15.19 -8.55 14.81
C ARG A 48 -16.26 -8.41 13.72
N ILE A 49 -17.28 -7.56 13.95
CA ILE A 49 -18.30 -7.24 12.94
C ILE A 49 -17.65 -6.56 11.74
N ALA A 50 -16.72 -5.62 11.97
CA ALA A 50 -15.96 -4.96 10.91
C ALA A 50 -15.18 -5.98 10.06
N ILE A 51 -14.46 -6.91 10.69
CA ILE A 51 -13.70 -7.95 9.99
C ILE A 51 -14.64 -8.88 9.21
N LEU A 52 -15.73 -9.35 9.82
CA LEU A 52 -16.69 -10.24 9.16
C LEU A 52 -17.37 -9.57 7.96
N GLY A 53 -17.78 -8.30 8.09
CA GLY A 53 -18.35 -7.54 6.99
C GLY A 53 -17.38 -7.39 5.82
N GLN A 54 -16.12 -7.07 6.10
CA GLN A 54 -15.08 -6.98 5.07
C GLN A 54 -14.82 -8.34 4.40
N LEU A 55 -14.84 -9.46 5.16
CA LEU A 55 -14.66 -10.82 4.61
C LEU A 55 -15.80 -11.19 3.65
N VAL A 56 -17.05 -10.83 3.96
CA VAL A 56 -18.20 -11.05 3.08
C VAL A 56 -18.03 -10.25 1.78
N ILE A 57 -17.63 -8.97 1.87
CA ILE A 57 -17.42 -8.14 0.69
C ILE A 57 -16.23 -8.64 -0.13
N LEU A 58 -15.14 -9.06 0.52
CA LEU A 58 -14.00 -9.70 -0.17
C LEU A 58 -14.44 -10.96 -0.91
N GLY A 59 -15.23 -11.82 -0.26
CA GLY A 59 -15.80 -13.03 -0.89
C GLY A 59 -16.63 -12.69 -2.14
N TYR A 60 -17.46 -11.65 -2.08
CA TYR A 60 -18.23 -11.18 -3.25
C TYR A 60 -17.30 -10.71 -4.40
N VAL A 61 -16.27 -9.92 -4.11
CA VAL A 61 -15.33 -9.43 -5.13
C VAL A 61 -14.53 -10.58 -5.73
N VAL A 62 -13.97 -11.49 -4.91
CA VAL A 62 -13.18 -12.65 -5.38
C VAL A 62 -14.02 -13.57 -6.24
N THR A 63 -15.20 -13.95 -5.77
CA THR A 63 -16.09 -14.85 -6.55
C THR A 63 -16.52 -14.21 -7.87
N GLY A 64 -16.85 -12.91 -7.85
CA GLY A 64 -17.22 -12.18 -9.05
C GLY A 64 -16.06 -12.04 -10.05
N THR A 65 -14.83 -11.81 -9.57
CA THR A 65 -13.63 -11.76 -10.41
C THR A 65 -13.34 -13.13 -11.03
N CYS A 66 -13.36 -14.20 -10.24
CA CYS A 66 -13.11 -15.57 -10.72
C CYS A 66 -14.19 -16.06 -11.71
N ALA A 67 -15.44 -15.65 -11.53
CA ALA A 67 -16.55 -16.01 -12.41
C ALA A 67 -16.64 -15.12 -13.66
N GLY A 68 -15.82 -14.06 -13.76
CA GLY A 68 -15.91 -13.08 -14.85
C GLY A 68 -17.24 -12.30 -14.90
N THR A 69 -17.95 -12.22 -13.76
CA THR A 69 -19.27 -11.57 -13.67
C THR A 69 -19.19 -10.10 -13.27
N LEU A 70 -18.02 -9.64 -12.84
CA LEU A 70 -17.83 -8.23 -12.52
C LEU A 70 -17.77 -7.39 -13.79
N PRO A 71 -18.31 -6.18 -13.73
CA PRO A 71 -18.39 -5.30 -14.88
C PRO A 71 -17.00 -4.84 -15.34
N ALA A 72 -16.88 -4.61 -16.66
CA ALA A 72 -15.71 -4.03 -17.30
C ALA A 72 -16.13 -2.88 -18.23
N GLY A 73 -15.37 -1.78 -18.22
CA GLY A 73 -15.61 -0.61 -19.05
C GLY A 73 -15.74 0.69 -18.27
N GLU A 74 -16.19 1.74 -18.95
CA GLU A 74 -16.38 3.08 -18.37
C GLU A 74 -17.73 3.21 -17.65
N ALA A 75 -17.72 3.95 -16.55
CA ALA A 75 -18.91 4.27 -15.76
C ALA A 75 -18.85 5.70 -15.23
N PHE A 76 -20.00 6.21 -14.81
CA PHE A 76 -20.16 7.56 -14.23
C PHE A 76 -19.58 8.66 -15.14
N GLY A 77 -19.96 8.64 -16.42
CA GLY A 77 -19.51 9.63 -17.40
C GLY A 77 -18.01 9.57 -17.69
N GLY A 78 -17.39 8.40 -17.58
CA GLY A 78 -15.95 8.21 -17.80
C GLY A 78 -15.07 8.55 -16.58
N MET A 79 -15.67 8.85 -15.42
CA MET A 79 -14.90 9.10 -14.19
C MET A 79 -14.24 7.84 -13.62
N LEU A 80 -14.86 6.68 -13.82
CA LEU A 80 -14.35 5.39 -13.39
C LEU A 80 -14.18 4.47 -14.61
N TYR A 81 -13.15 3.64 -14.55
CA TYR A 81 -12.89 2.57 -15.52
C TYR A 81 -12.62 1.27 -14.77
N PHE A 82 -13.41 0.26 -15.10
CA PHE A 82 -13.34 -1.05 -14.46
C PHE A 82 -12.62 -2.03 -15.38
N ASP A 83 -11.53 -2.60 -14.90
CA ASP A 83 -10.75 -3.64 -15.57
C ASP A 83 -10.28 -4.71 -14.58
N GLY A 84 -9.65 -5.76 -15.09
CA GLY A 84 -9.11 -6.83 -14.25
C GLY A 84 -8.07 -6.33 -13.24
N THR A 85 -7.24 -5.36 -13.62
CA THR A 85 -6.24 -4.75 -12.74
C THR A 85 -6.89 -4.03 -11.57
N GLY A 86 -7.90 -3.21 -11.85
CA GLY A 86 -8.68 -2.50 -10.83
C GLY A 86 -9.40 -3.47 -9.88
N GLN A 87 -9.95 -4.60 -10.38
CA GLN A 87 -10.57 -5.63 -9.54
C GLN A 87 -9.55 -6.27 -8.59
N LEU A 88 -8.32 -6.51 -9.04
CA LEU A 88 -7.25 -7.02 -8.20
C LEU A 88 -6.82 -6.05 -7.11
N PHE A 89 -6.77 -4.75 -7.41
CA PHE A 89 -6.55 -3.73 -6.38
C PHE A 89 -7.68 -3.68 -5.35
N ARG A 90 -8.95 -3.93 -5.73
CA ARG A 90 -10.05 -4.09 -4.77
C ARG A 90 -9.78 -5.23 -3.79
N VAL A 91 -9.42 -6.41 -4.31
CA VAL A 91 -9.05 -7.56 -3.48
C VAL A 91 -7.87 -7.24 -2.57
N PHE A 92 -6.86 -6.55 -3.09
CA PHE A 92 -5.69 -6.13 -2.35
C PHE A 92 -6.04 -5.20 -1.19
N PHE A 93 -6.80 -4.12 -1.43
CA PHE A 93 -7.16 -3.16 -0.40
C PHE A 93 -8.08 -3.75 0.66
N LEU A 94 -9.02 -4.61 0.28
CA LEU A 94 -9.87 -5.36 1.22
C LEU A 94 -9.03 -6.30 2.08
N GLY A 95 -8.12 -7.08 1.48
CA GLY A 95 -7.22 -7.98 2.20
C GLY A 95 -6.32 -7.23 3.19
N ALA A 96 -5.73 -6.11 2.76
CA ALA A 96 -4.93 -5.25 3.60
C ALA A 96 -5.76 -4.65 4.76
N SER A 97 -6.98 -4.19 4.49
CA SER A 97 -7.88 -3.63 5.49
C SER A 97 -8.32 -4.66 6.53
N ILE A 98 -8.64 -5.89 6.13
CA ILE A 98 -8.96 -7.00 7.04
C ILE A 98 -7.77 -7.28 7.96
N PHE A 99 -6.57 -7.35 7.38
CA PHE A 99 -5.36 -7.56 8.15
C PHE A 99 -5.10 -6.43 9.16
N VAL A 100 -5.22 -5.17 8.73
CA VAL A 100 -5.06 -4.00 9.61
C VAL A 100 -6.16 -3.94 10.66
N SER A 101 -7.40 -4.34 10.34
CA SER A 101 -8.48 -4.47 11.31
C SER A 101 -8.13 -5.48 12.41
N TYR A 102 -7.52 -6.60 12.05
CA TYR A 102 -7.01 -7.56 13.04
C TYR A 102 -5.92 -6.93 13.93
N LEU A 103 -4.93 -6.25 13.36
CA LEU A 103 -3.90 -5.55 14.15
C LEU A 103 -4.50 -4.48 15.06
N GLY A 104 -5.48 -3.72 14.55
CA GLY A 104 -6.22 -2.71 15.30
C GLY A 104 -6.95 -3.30 16.49
N MET A 105 -7.63 -4.43 16.30
CA MET A 105 -8.31 -5.16 17.38
C MET A 105 -7.33 -5.54 18.50
N VAL A 106 -6.15 -6.06 18.15
CA VAL A 106 -5.13 -6.45 19.16
C VAL A 106 -4.50 -5.24 19.84
N SER A 107 -4.17 -4.20 19.08
CA SER A 107 -3.48 -3.01 19.61
C SER A 107 -4.39 -2.13 20.47
N LEU A 108 -5.65 -1.93 20.07
CA LEU A 108 -6.58 -1.01 20.73
C LEU A 108 -7.30 -1.65 21.91
N ASP A 109 -7.45 -2.99 21.93
CA ASP A 109 -8.07 -3.71 23.07
C ASP A 109 -7.31 -3.47 24.38
N ARG A 110 -6.02 -3.14 24.31
CA ARG A 110 -5.15 -2.86 25.45
C ARG A 110 -5.21 -1.41 25.94
N ARG A 111 -5.89 -0.53 25.22
CA ARG A 111 -5.88 0.92 25.44
C ARG A 111 -7.29 1.45 25.67
N THR A 112 -7.44 2.47 26.50
CA THR A 112 -8.71 3.14 26.80
C THR A 112 -9.13 4.13 25.69
N LEU A 113 -8.82 3.81 24.41
CA LEU A 113 -9.15 4.66 23.27
C LEU A 113 -10.45 4.17 22.61
N PRO A 114 -11.24 5.07 22.02
CA PRO A 114 -12.40 4.68 21.23
C PRO A 114 -11.98 3.75 20.07
N GLN A 115 -12.55 2.55 20.03
CA GLN A 115 -12.20 1.58 19.00
C GLN A 115 -12.97 1.80 17.71
N VAL A 116 -14.25 2.17 17.81
CA VAL A 116 -15.16 2.25 16.68
C VAL A 116 -14.73 3.30 15.66
N GLU A 117 -14.31 4.48 16.15
CA GLU A 117 -13.80 5.56 15.28
C GLU A 117 -12.62 5.09 14.42
N TYR A 118 -11.71 4.27 14.99
CA TYR A 118 -10.56 3.72 14.25
C TYR A 118 -11.03 2.85 13.08
N PHE A 119 -11.94 1.90 13.34
CA PHE A 119 -12.45 0.98 12.30
C PHE A 119 -13.29 1.71 11.28
N HIS A 120 -14.10 2.70 11.70
CA HIS A 120 -14.87 3.54 10.78
C HIS A 120 -13.95 4.25 9.78
N ILE A 121 -12.91 4.95 10.26
CA ILE A 121 -11.98 5.69 9.41
C ILE A 121 -11.19 4.72 8.50
N LEU A 122 -10.77 3.56 9.02
CA LEU A 122 -10.09 2.52 8.24
C LEU A 122 -10.95 2.05 7.06
N LEU A 123 -12.25 1.82 7.28
CA LEU A 123 -13.18 1.41 6.22
C LEU A 123 -13.40 2.52 5.19
N VAL A 124 -13.50 3.78 5.61
CA VAL A 124 -13.59 4.94 4.69
C VAL A 124 -12.33 5.03 3.83
N ILE A 125 -11.14 4.90 4.43
CA ILE A 125 -9.88 4.83 3.68
C ILE A 125 -9.93 3.70 2.65
N THR A 126 -10.38 2.51 3.05
CA THR A 126 -10.43 1.34 2.17
C THR A 126 -11.35 1.58 0.97
N ALA A 127 -12.55 2.11 1.18
CA ALA A 127 -13.47 2.47 0.09
C ALA A 127 -12.85 3.50 -0.87
N ALA A 128 -12.21 4.53 -0.32
CA ALA A 128 -11.54 5.56 -1.11
C ALA A 128 -10.38 5.00 -1.95
N LEU A 129 -9.56 4.09 -1.40
CA LEU A 129 -8.47 3.44 -2.13
C LEU A 129 -8.98 2.50 -3.23
N MET A 130 -10.10 1.81 -3.01
CA MET A 130 -10.76 0.99 -4.03
C MET A 130 -11.26 1.85 -5.19
N LEU A 131 -11.88 3.00 -4.91
CA LEU A 131 -12.31 3.97 -5.93
C LEU A 131 -11.11 4.58 -6.67
N LEU A 132 -10.02 4.90 -5.95
CA LEU A 132 -8.81 5.46 -6.54
C LEU A 132 -8.20 4.55 -7.59
N ALA A 133 -8.18 3.23 -7.35
CA ALA A 133 -7.64 2.25 -8.30
C ALA A 133 -8.48 2.11 -9.59
N GLN A 134 -9.73 2.57 -9.56
CA GLN A 134 -10.66 2.57 -10.70
C GLN A 134 -10.76 3.95 -11.35
N ALA A 135 -10.07 4.97 -10.82
CA ALA A 135 -10.18 6.34 -11.32
C ALA A 135 -9.65 6.44 -12.76
N ASN A 136 -10.49 7.01 -13.65
CA ASN A 136 -10.18 7.30 -15.04
C ASN A 136 -10.23 8.80 -15.35
N HIS A 137 -10.33 9.60 -14.31
CA HIS A 137 -10.45 11.06 -14.40
C HIS A 137 -9.72 11.70 -13.22
N PHE A 138 -8.97 12.79 -13.46
CA PHE A 138 -8.18 13.42 -12.40
C PHE A 138 -9.00 13.94 -11.22
N VAL A 139 -10.24 14.38 -11.44
CA VAL A 139 -11.12 14.81 -10.34
C VAL A 139 -11.45 13.62 -9.43
N MET A 140 -11.85 12.49 -10.01
CA MET A 140 -12.16 11.28 -9.23
C MET A 140 -10.92 10.77 -8.48
N LEU A 141 -9.78 10.73 -9.15
CA LEU A 141 -8.50 10.36 -8.55
C LEU A 141 -8.17 11.26 -7.36
N PHE A 142 -8.26 12.58 -7.53
CA PHE A 142 -7.91 13.54 -6.48
C PHE A 142 -8.86 13.45 -5.28
N VAL A 143 -10.16 13.36 -5.49
CA VAL A 143 -11.15 13.22 -4.42
C VAL A 143 -10.95 11.93 -3.64
N ALA A 144 -10.76 10.80 -4.32
CA ALA A 144 -10.50 9.52 -3.66
C ALA A 144 -9.16 9.53 -2.89
N LEU A 145 -8.11 10.11 -3.50
CA LEU A 145 -6.80 10.26 -2.88
C LEU A 145 -6.86 11.09 -1.60
N GLU A 146 -7.52 12.26 -1.64
CA GLU A 146 -7.61 13.15 -0.47
C GLU A 146 -8.51 12.58 0.62
N THR A 147 -9.59 11.88 0.26
CA THR A 147 -10.42 11.17 1.25
C THR A 147 -9.58 10.15 2.03
N ALA A 148 -8.78 9.33 1.34
CA ALA A 148 -7.88 8.40 2.00
C ALA A 148 -6.81 9.12 2.81
N THR A 149 -6.23 10.20 2.28
CA THR A 149 -5.13 10.95 2.90
C THR A 149 -5.54 11.60 4.22
N VAL A 150 -6.71 12.26 4.27
CA VAL A 150 -7.26 12.83 5.50
C VAL A 150 -7.49 11.74 6.55
N GLY A 151 -8.02 10.58 6.14
CA GLY A 151 -8.15 9.42 7.01
C GLY A 151 -6.81 8.97 7.59
N PHE A 152 -5.75 8.90 6.77
CA PHE A 152 -4.41 8.57 7.23
C PHE A 152 -3.87 9.60 8.25
N TYR A 153 -4.08 10.91 8.05
CA TYR A 153 -3.64 11.93 9.02
C TYR A 153 -4.25 11.69 10.40
N ILE A 154 -5.55 11.36 10.45
CA ILE A 154 -6.25 11.08 11.70
C ILE A 154 -5.71 9.80 12.34
N LEU A 155 -5.53 8.73 11.56
CA LEU A 155 -5.06 7.46 12.09
C LEU A 155 -3.59 7.49 12.56
N VAL A 156 -2.73 8.30 11.94
CA VAL A 156 -1.33 8.50 12.37
C VAL A 156 -1.27 9.13 13.75
N SER A 157 -2.13 10.13 14.03
CA SER A 157 -2.21 10.83 15.33
C SER A 157 -3.20 10.19 16.30
N TYR A 158 -3.61 8.93 16.07
CA TYR A 158 -4.69 8.30 16.84
C TYR A 158 -4.36 8.13 18.33
N PHE A 159 -3.09 7.93 18.67
CA PHE A 159 -2.62 7.90 20.05
C PHE A 159 -2.41 9.32 20.58
N ARG A 160 -3.52 10.05 20.74
CA ARG A 160 -3.57 11.47 21.11
C ARG A 160 -2.96 11.80 22.49
N HIS A 161 -2.60 10.81 23.29
CA HIS A 161 -1.94 10.99 24.60
C HIS A 161 -0.41 10.92 24.51
N THR A 162 0.15 10.56 23.35
CA THR A 162 1.60 10.50 23.12
C THR A 162 2.04 11.66 22.23
N THR A 163 3.04 12.42 22.69
CA THR A 163 3.59 13.55 21.92
C THR A 163 4.19 13.10 20.60
N VAL A 164 4.79 11.90 20.56
CA VAL A 164 5.43 11.33 19.38
C VAL A 164 4.38 11.04 18.28
N SER A 165 3.20 10.50 18.65
CA SER A 165 2.12 10.27 17.68
C SER A 165 1.53 11.56 17.14
N LEU A 166 1.34 12.59 17.99
CA LEU A 166 0.86 13.90 17.57
C LEU A 166 1.87 14.60 16.65
N GLU A 167 3.16 14.52 16.97
CA GLU A 167 4.23 15.06 16.13
C GLU A 167 4.27 14.37 14.76
N ALA A 168 4.18 13.05 14.74
CA ALA A 168 4.11 12.26 13.51
C ALA A 168 2.91 12.67 12.65
N GLY A 169 1.71 12.82 13.27
CA GLY A 169 0.52 13.29 12.58
C GLY A 169 0.67 14.68 11.99
N LEU A 170 1.25 15.61 12.74
CA LEU A 170 1.49 16.98 12.27
C LEU A 170 2.50 17.01 11.10
N LYS A 171 3.63 16.29 11.22
CA LYS A 171 4.61 16.17 10.14
C LYS A 171 3.97 15.59 8.88
N TYR A 172 3.16 14.53 9.03
CA TYR A 172 2.49 13.89 7.90
C TYR A 172 1.45 14.80 7.25
N LEU A 173 0.68 15.55 8.04
CA LEU A 173 -0.29 16.53 7.55
C LEU A 173 0.39 17.63 6.74
N ILE A 174 1.45 18.26 7.27
CA ILE A 174 2.13 19.39 6.60
C ILE A 174 2.77 18.91 5.29
N MET A 175 3.54 17.82 5.33
CA MET A 175 4.22 17.29 4.15
C MET A 175 3.23 16.73 3.12
N GLY A 176 2.16 16.12 3.59
CA GLY A 176 1.11 15.59 2.73
C GLY A 176 0.31 16.68 2.05
N ALA A 177 -0.10 17.73 2.78
CA ALA A 177 -0.81 18.87 2.20
C ALA A 177 0.03 19.60 1.14
N LEU A 178 1.35 19.76 1.39
CA LEU A 178 2.26 20.32 0.39
C LEU A 178 2.30 19.45 -0.87
N SER A 179 2.42 18.12 -0.71
CA SER A 179 2.44 17.19 -1.83
C SER A 179 1.13 17.20 -2.63
N SER A 180 -0.02 17.23 -1.94
CA SER A 180 -1.34 17.33 -2.58
C SER A 180 -1.52 18.64 -3.33
N THR A 181 -0.98 19.74 -2.81
CA THR A 181 -0.99 21.04 -3.50
C THR A 181 -0.15 21.01 -4.78
N ILE A 182 1.03 20.38 -4.75
CA ILE A 182 1.87 20.20 -5.94
C ILE A 182 1.16 19.33 -6.98
N LEU A 183 0.55 18.22 -6.55
CA LEU A 183 -0.26 17.36 -7.43
C LEU A 183 -1.40 18.13 -8.08
N LEU A 184 -2.19 18.85 -7.27
CA LEU A 184 -3.34 19.64 -7.76
C LEU A 184 -2.89 20.72 -8.73
N PHE A 185 -1.78 21.39 -8.45
CA PHE A 185 -1.24 22.40 -9.37
C PHE A 185 -0.82 21.77 -10.71
N GLY A 186 -0.21 20.58 -10.68
CA GLY A 186 0.06 19.82 -11.90
C GLY A 186 -1.20 19.48 -12.69
N ILE A 187 -2.27 19.05 -12.02
CA ILE A 187 -3.57 18.77 -12.65
C ILE A 187 -4.15 20.05 -13.30
N VAL A 188 -4.03 21.20 -12.63
CA VAL A 188 -4.52 22.49 -13.18
C VAL A 188 -3.75 22.88 -14.45
N LEU A 189 -2.43 22.66 -14.50
CA LEU A 189 -1.66 22.93 -15.72
C LEU A 189 -2.05 21.99 -16.86
N LEU A 190 -2.26 20.69 -16.57
CA LEU A 190 -2.74 19.71 -17.55
C LEU A 190 -4.13 20.09 -18.08
N TYR A 191 -5.02 20.56 -17.20
CA TYR A 191 -6.33 21.07 -17.59
C TYR A 191 -6.21 22.28 -18.52
N GLY A 192 -5.38 23.27 -18.14
CA GLY A 192 -5.16 24.47 -18.93
C GLY A 192 -4.60 24.18 -20.32
N ALA A 193 -3.66 23.24 -20.43
CA ALA A 193 -3.10 22.80 -21.70
C ALA A 193 -4.15 22.04 -22.54
N GLY A 194 -4.75 20.99 -21.98
CA GLY A 194 -5.65 20.10 -22.70
C GLY A 194 -7.01 20.70 -23.06
N SER A 195 -7.43 21.80 -22.42
CA SER A 195 -8.66 22.51 -22.73
C SER A 195 -8.44 23.72 -23.67
N ASN A 196 -7.21 23.99 -24.10
CA ASN A 196 -6.90 25.12 -24.97
C ASN A 196 -7.38 24.87 -26.42
N PRO A 197 -8.44 25.56 -26.89
CA PRO A 197 -9.02 25.32 -28.23
C PRO A 197 -8.07 25.68 -29.39
N ALA A 198 -6.97 26.38 -29.12
CA ALA A 198 -5.96 26.71 -30.10
C ALA A 198 -5.01 25.54 -30.42
N LEU A 199 -5.01 24.48 -29.56
CA LEU A 199 -4.16 23.32 -29.73
C LEU A 199 -4.93 22.12 -30.27
N ALA A 200 -4.27 21.31 -31.09
CA ALA A 200 -4.84 20.08 -31.64
C ALA A 200 -5.16 19.08 -30.55
N GLY A 201 -6.26 18.32 -30.68
CA GLY A 201 -6.64 17.31 -29.73
C GLY A 201 -7.20 17.85 -28.40
N SER A 202 -7.42 19.18 -28.27
CA SER A 202 -8.05 19.78 -27.09
C SER A 202 -9.47 19.24 -26.88
N SER A 203 -9.86 19.06 -25.59
CA SER A 203 -11.17 18.55 -25.19
C SER A 203 -11.75 19.40 -24.09
N GLN A 204 -13.09 19.53 -24.06
CA GLN A 204 -13.80 20.16 -22.93
C GLN A 204 -13.67 19.34 -21.64
N ASP A 205 -13.50 18.01 -21.77
CA ASP A 205 -13.21 17.09 -20.68
C ASP A 205 -11.75 16.61 -20.78
N SER A 206 -10.82 17.55 -20.63
CA SER A 206 -9.37 17.30 -20.73
C SER A 206 -8.78 16.60 -19.50
N LEU A 207 -9.56 16.44 -18.41
CA LEU A 207 -9.12 15.72 -17.22
C LEU A 207 -9.45 14.22 -17.23
N ASN A 208 -10.21 13.75 -18.23
CA ASN A 208 -10.35 12.32 -18.52
C ASN A 208 -9.02 11.79 -19.05
N PHE A 209 -8.58 10.63 -18.57
CA PHE A 209 -7.26 10.07 -18.90
C PHE A 209 -7.08 9.78 -20.38
N GLY A 210 -8.12 9.27 -21.05
CA GLY A 210 -8.10 9.01 -22.49
C GLY A 210 -7.98 10.29 -23.32
N ASN A 211 -8.76 11.31 -22.99
CA ASN A 211 -8.74 12.60 -23.67
C ASN A 211 -7.39 13.30 -23.50
N LEU A 212 -6.85 13.28 -22.25
CA LEU A 212 -5.54 13.88 -21.99
C LEU A 212 -4.41 13.14 -22.71
N ALA A 213 -4.44 11.81 -22.74
CA ALA A 213 -3.47 11.03 -23.49
C ALA A 213 -3.50 11.36 -24.99
N GLY A 214 -4.71 11.52 -25.56
CA GLY A 214 -4.88 11.97 -26.96
C GLY A 214 -4.33 13.37 -27.22
N PHE A 215 -4.58 14.31 -26.30
CA PHE A 215 -4.02 15.67 -26.37
C PHE A 215 -2.48 15.67 -26.33
N LEU A 216 -1.89 14.95 -25.37
CA LEU A 216 -0.43 14.88 -25.24
C LEU A 216 0.22 14.18 -26.44
N ALA A 217 -0.46 13.22 -27.07
CA ALA A 217 0.01 12.59 -28.30
C ALA A 217 0.01 13.55 -29.48
N ALA A 218 -0.95 14.48 -29.55
CA ALA A 218 -1.01 15.50 -30.55
C ALA A 218 -0.02 16.67 -30.34
N ASN A 219 0.39 16.89 -29.08
CA ASN A 219 1.25 18.01 -28.65
C ASN A 219 2.38 17.52 -27.71
N PRO A 220 3.32 16.69 -28.16
CA PRO A 220 4.34 16.10 -27.30
C PRO A 220 5.35 17.13 -26.74
N ASP A 221 5.46 18.29 -27.39
CA ASP A 221 6.38 19.38 -27.00
C ASP A 221 5.70 20.48 -26.18
N ASP A 222 4.43 20.29 -25.77
CA ASP A 222 3.72 21.29 -24.97
C ASP A 222 4.34 21.42 -23.58
N THR A 223 4.87 22.63 -23.31
CA THR A 223 5.58 22.93 -22.07
C THR A 223 4.69 22.82 -20.83
N LEU A 224 3.41 23.21 -20.93
CA LEU A 224 2.47 23.13 -19.81
C LEU A 224 2.12 21.68 -19.49
N GLY A 225 1.93 20.85 -20.51
CA GLY A 225 1.73 19.42 -20.37
C GLY A 225 2.92 18.73 -19.68
N LEU A 226 4.14 19.09 -20.11
CA LEU A 226 5.37 18.57 -19.53
C LEU A 226 5.55 18.96 -18.04
N ILE A 227 5.39 20.23 -17.70
CA ILE A 227 5.47 20.72 -16.33
C ILE A 227 4.37 20.10 -15.47
N GLY A 228 3.14 20.03 -16.00
CA GLY A 228 2.00 19.39 -15.35
C GLY A 228 2.28 17.92 -15.00
N MET A 229 2.85 17.16 -15.95
CA MET A 229 3.28 15.77 -15.72
C MET A 229 4.31 15.68 -14.59
N ILE A 230 5.36 16.51 -14.61
CA ILE A 230 6.42 16.49 -13.57
C ILE A 230 5.83 16.76 -12.18
N LEU A 231 4.91 17.73 -12.06
CA LEU A 231 4.27 18.05 -10.78
C LEU A 231 3.34 16.93 -10.30
N VAL A 232 2.56 16.33 -11.21
CA VAL A 232 1.72 15.18 -10.89
C VAL A 232 2.56 14.01 -10.40
N ILE A 233 3.65 13.67 -11.09
CA ILE A 233 4.56 12.60 -10.68
C ILE A 233 5.24 12.93 -9.35
N SER A 234 5.59 14.18 -9.08
CA SER A 234 6.15 14.62 -7.78
C SER A 234 5.17 14.35 -6.63
N GLY A 235 3.88 14.67 -6.81
CA GLY A 235 2.86 14.37 -5.82
C GLY A 235 2.66 12.88 -5.57
N VAL A 236 2.70 12.06 -6.62
CA VAL A 236 2.62 10.60 -6.51
C VAL A 236 3.90 10.01 -5.89
N ALA A 237 5.07 10.57 -6.20
CA ALA A 237 6.34 10.18 -5.60
C ALA A 237 6.33 10.29 -4.07
N PHE A 238 5.64 11.31 -3.51
CA PHE A 238 5.39 11.40 -2.07
C PHE A 238 4.58 10.21 -1.55
N LYS A 239 3.52 9.80 -2.25
CA LYS A 239 2.63 8.69 -1.82
C LYS A 239 3.33 7.33 -1.84
N VAL A 240 4.16 7.06 -2.85
CA VAL A 240 4.95 5.82 -2.90
C VAL A 240 6.18 5.87 -1.98
N GLY A 241 6.54 7.06 -1.51
CA GLY A 241 7.73 7.29 -0.69
C GLY A 241 9.02 7.27 -1.50
N ALA A 242 8.99 7.78 -2.74
CA ALA A 242 10.17 7.88 -3.59
C ALA A 242 11.04 9.11 -3.22
N PHE A 243 12.35 9.00 -3.43
CA PHE A 243 13.28 10.12 -3.28
C PHE A 243 12.94 11.26 -4.25
N PRO A 244 13.01 12.53 -3.84
CA PRO A 244 13.39 13.06 -2.52
C PRO A 244 12.20 13.23 -1.54
N PHE A 245 11.02 12.72 -1.87
CA PHE A 245 9.77 12.95 -1.15
C PHE A 245 9.53 11.97 0.02
N GLN A 246 10.44 11.06 0.34
CA GLN A 246 10.34 10.03 1.38
C GLN A 246 10.64 10.51 2.81
N ILE A 247 11.00 11.77 3.02
CA ILE A 247 11.51 12.33 4.28
C ILE A 247 10.56 12.09 5.46
N TRP A 248 9.24 12.04 5.21
CA TRP A 248 8.22 11.82 6.22
C TRP A 248 8.19 10.38 6.79
N ILE A 249 8.67 9.39 6.02
CA ILE A 249 8.48 7.95 6.33
C ILE A 249 9.09 7.57 7.68
N PRO A 250 10.36 7.86 8.00
CA PRO A 250 10.96 7.40 9.25
C PRO A 250 10.21 7.90 10.48
N ASP A 251 9.88 9.20 10.52
CA ASP A 251 9.26 9.83 11.68
C ASP A 251 7.78 9.44 11.82
N VAL A 252 7.05 9.41 10.69
CA VAL A 252 5.62 9.04 10.68
C VAL A 252 5.45 7.57 11.03
N TYR A 253 6.29 6.68 10.49
CA TYR A 253 6.20 5.25 10.83
C TYR A 253 6.53 5.00 12.30
N GLN A 254 7.53 5.71 12.85
CA GLN A 254 7.89 5.59 14.27
C GLN A 254 6.74 6.02 15.18
N GLY A 255 6.13 7.17 14.90
CA GLY A 255 5.12 7.75 15.80
C GLY A 255 3.70 7.25 15.58
N ALA A 256 3.36 6.71 14.41
CA ALA A 256 2.03 6.16 14.15
C ALA A 256 1.78 4.86 14.95
N PRO A 257 0.53 4.56 15.35
CA PRO A 257 0.18 3.25 15.89
C PRO A 257 0.59 2.11 14.95
N LEU A 258 1.04 0.97 15.48
CA LEU A 258 1.47 -0.18 14.68
C LEU A 258 0.47 -0.59 13.57
N PRO A 259 -0.86 -0.67 13.83
CA PRO A 259 -1.83 -0.99 12.79
C PRO A 259 -1.86 0.07 11.67
N THR A 260 -1.72 1.36 12.05
CA THR A 260 -1.67 2.46 11.08
C THR A 260 -0.37 2.44 10.28
N THR A 261 0.77 2.12 10.94
CA THR A 261 2.06 1.94 10.24
C THR A 261 1.98 0.82 9.21
N ALA A 262 1.31 -0.30 9.54
CA ALA A 262 1.07 -1.40 8.60
C ALA A 262 0.20 -0.96 7.41
N LEU A 263 -0.86 -0.18 7.67
CA LEU A 263 -1.74 0.36 6.62
C LEU A 263 -0.98 1.29 5.67
N LEU A 264 -0.16 2.20 6.21
CA LEU A 264 0.69 3.09 5.42
C LEU A 264 1.73 2.31 4.60
N ALA A 265 2.36 1.31 5.20
CA ALA A 265 3.40 0.52 4.55
C ALA A 265 2.87 -0.22 3.31
N VAL A 266 1.64 -0.73 3.39
CA VAL A 266 1.05 -1.60 2.37
C VAL A 266 0.10 -0.81 1.47
N SER A 267 -0.99 -0.25 2.02
CA SER A 267 -2.10 0.29 1.22
C SER A 267 -1.76 1.63 0.57
N SER A 268 -1.09 2.55 1.28
CA SER A 268 -0.70 3.84 0.70
C SER A 268 0.26 3.65 -0.47
N LYS A 269 1.22 2.73 -0.34
CA LYS A 269 2.17 2.40 -1.40
C LYS A 269 1.47 1.79 -2.62
N ALA A 270 0.61 0.79 -2.40
CA ALA A 270 -0.14 0.15 -3.47
C ALA A 270 -1.03 1.15 -4.24
N ALA A 271 -1.66 2.10 -3.54
CA ALA A 271 -2.42 3.19 -4.15
C ALA A 271 -1.55 4.06 -5.08
N GLY A 272 -0.33 4.39 -4.65
CA GLY A 272 0.63 5.11 -5.49
C GLY A 272 1.01 4.34 -6.74
N PHE A 273 1.18 3.02 -6.67
CA PHE A 273 1.47 2.19 -7.85
C PHE A 273 0.25 1.98 -8.74
N ALA A 274 -0.97 1.94 -8.20
CA ALA A 274 -2.19 1.97 -9.01
C ALA A 274 -2.25 3.25 -9.87
N MET A 275 -1.97 4.42 -9.26
CA MET A 275 -1.88 5.69 -9.98
C MET A 275 -0.77 5.67 -11.05
N LEU A 276 0.44 5.19 -10.73
CA LEU A 276 1.55 5.15 -11.67
C LEU A 276 1.28 4.24 -12.87
N LEU A 277 0.59 3.11 -12.69
CA LEU A 277 0.17 2.24 -13.78
C LEU A 277 -0.84 2.93 -14.70
N SER A 278 -1.78 3.70 -14.18
CA SER A 278 -2.69 4.52 -14.98
C SER A 278 -1.93 5.65 -15.69
N PHE A 279 -1.02 6.33 -15.02
CA PHE A 279 -0.24 7.44 -15.57
C PHE A 279 0.79 6.99 -16.61
N SER A 280 1.27 5.76 -16.56
CA SER A 280 2.12 5.20 -17.62
C SER A 280 1.40 5.14 -18.97
N LYS A 281 0.07 4.99 -18.97
CA LYS A 281 -0.77 5.06 -20.16
C LYS A 281 -1.02 6.51 -20.58
N VAL A 282 -1.38 7.39 -19.62
CA VAL A 282 -1.69 8.81 -19.90
C VAL A 282 -0.48 9.57 -20.45
N PHE A 283 0.69 9.38 -19.83
CA PHE A 283 1.91 10.10 -20.18
C PHE A 283 2.81 9.33 -21.15
N SER A 284 2.32 8.30 -21.82
CA SER A 284 3.08 7.49 -22.77
C SER A 284 3.68 8.32 -23.92
N ALA A 285 2.96 9.35 -24.38
CA ALA A 285 3.42 10.26 -25.43
C ALA A 285 4.60 11.16 -24.99
N LEU A 286 4.72 11.46 -23.69
CA LEU A 286 5.83 12.19 -23.10
C LEU A 286 6.97 11.25 -22.64
N GLY A 287 7.07 10.08 -23.26
CA GLY A 287 7.96 8.99 -22.82
C GLY A 287 9.43 9.40 -22.70
N ASP A 288 9.91 10.32 -23.54
CA ASP A 288 11.29 10.81 -23.50
C ASP A 288 11.63 11.62 -22.25
N TRP A 289 10.63 12.10 -21.50
CA TRP A 289 10.77 12.77 -20.22
C TRP A 289 10.29 11.92 -19.07
N PHE A 290 9.17 11.23 -19.25
CA PHE A 290 8.51 10.43 -18.22
C PHE A 290 9.39 9.26 -17.73
N TYR A 291 9.94 8.45 -18.64
CA TYR A 291 10.72 7.28 -18.25
C TYR A 291 12.11 7.62 -17.67
N PRO A 292 12.88 8.60 -18.19
CA PRO A 292 14.09 9.06 -17.52
C PRO A 292 13.82 9.63 -16.11
N LEU A 293 12.72 10.38 -15.92
CA LEU A 293 12.32 10.87 -14.62
C LEU A 293 12.07 9.72 -13.64
N LEU A 294 11.26 8.72 -14.03
CA LEU A 294 11.02 7.54 -13.20
C LEU A 294 12.29 6.74 -12.95
N SER A 295 13.19 6.66 -13.92
CA SER A 295 14.49 5.96 -13.76
C SER A 295 15.38 6.64 -12.73
N ALA A 296 15.48 7.97 -12.76
CA ALA A 296 16.19 8.73 -11.75
C ALA A 296 15.58 8.54 -10.36
N LEU A 297 14.25 8.64 -10.26
CA LEU A 297 13.53 8.37 -9.00
C LEU A 297 13.80 6.95 -8.50
N ALA A 298 13.77 5.93 -9.36
CA ALA A 298 14.01 4.53 -8.97
C ALA A 298 15.42 4.33 -8.41
N ILE A 299 16.45 4.82 -9.11
CA ILE A 299 17.85 4.73 -8.68
C ILE A 299 18.04 5.35 -7.30
N LEU A 300 17.63 6.62 -7.16
CA LEU A 300 17.83 7.38 -5.93
C LEU A 300 17.01 6.78 -4.77
N THR A 301 15.81 6.28 -5.05
CA THR A 301 14.94 5.65 -4.05
C THR A 301 15.54 4.33 -3.54
N ILE A 302 16.07 3.48 -4.41
CA ILE A 302 16.74 2.24 -4.03
C ILE A 302 17.96 2.54 -3.16
N LEU A 303 18.82 3.43 -3.60
CA LEU A 303 20.05 3.76 -2.91
C LEU A 303 19.77 4.40 -1.54
N PHE A 304 18.94 5.45 -1.52
CA PHE A 304 18.61 6.13 -0.27
C PHE A 304 17.94 5.19 0.73
N GLY A 305 16.89 4.45 0.31
CA GLY A 305 16.16 3.56 1.19
C GLY A 305 17.05 2.52 1.87
N ASN A 306 17.95 1.90 1.09
CA ASN A 306 18.87 0.89 1.61
C ASN A 306 19.94 1.49 2.54
N PHE A 307 20.63 2.54 2.12
CA PHE A 307 21.71 3.12 2.94
C PHE A 307 21.18 3.76 4.22
N ALA A 308 20.01 4.43 4.17
CA ALA A 308 19.40 5.01 5.35
C ALA A 308 18.90 3.94 6.34
N ALA A 309 18.47 2.76 5.86
CA ALA A 309 18.03 1.66 6.71
C ALA A 309 19.18 1.03 7.52
N LEU A 310 20.41 1.02 6.99
CA LEU A 310 21.57 0.39 7.65
C LEU A 310 21.90 0.98 9.04
N THR A 311 21.62 2.27 9.25
CA THR A 311 21.98 2.98 10.48
C THR A 311 20.87 3.00 11.52
N GLN A 312 19.69 2.46 11.21
CA GLN A 312 18.52 2.52 12.08
C GLN A 312 18.49 1.36 13.09
N ARG A 313 18.11 1.68 14.32
CA ARG A 313 17.84 0.69 15.37
C ARG A 313 16.35 0.51 15.67
N ASN A 314 15.54 1.54 15.43
CA ASN A 314 14.09 1.47 15.60
C ASN A 314 13.46 0.61 14.49
N LEU A 315 12.73 -0.44 14.86
CA LEU A 315 12.15 -1.42 13.94
C LEU A 315 11.18 -0.79 12.93
N LYS A 316 10.35 0.16 13.38
CA LYS A 316 9.38 0.82 12.50
C LYS A 316 10.08 1.71 11.47
N ARG A 317 11.19 2.37 11.86
CA ARG A 317 12.04 3.13 10.92
C ARG A 317 12.75 2.22 9.90
N VAL A 318 13.30 1.09 10.35
CA VAL A 318 13.92 0.11 9.44
C VAL A 318 12.91 -0.39 8.41
N ILE A 319 11.71 -0.81 8.87
CA ILE A 319 10.63 -1.29 7.98
C ILE A 319 10.19 -0.18 7.00
N GLY A 320 10.06 1.07 7.48
CA GLY A 320 9.71 2.21 6.64
C GLY A 320 10.73 2.46 5.53
N LEU A 321 12.02 2.55 5.87
CA LEU A 321 13.12 2.81 4.93
C LEU A 321 13.36 1.62 3.99
N SER A 322 13.24 0.38 4.47
CA SER A 322 13.25 -0.78 3.59
C SER A 322 12.07 -0.72 2.60
N GLY A 323 10.91 -0.24 3.07
CA GLY A 323 9.75 0.03 2.22
C GLY A 323 10.00 1.07 1.14
N VAL A 324 10.85 2.07 1.37
CA VAL A 324 11.35 3.01 0.34
C VAL A 324 12.12 2.25 -0.73
N SER A 325 13.07 1.39 -0.35
CA SER A 325 13.81 0.56 -1.32
C SER A 325 12.88 -0.33 -2.17
N HIS A 326 11.86 -0.96 -1.54
CA HIS A 326 10.85 -1.73 -2.26
C HIS A 326 10.06 -0.89 -3.29
N ALA A 327 9.76 0.38 -2.96
CA ALA A 327 9.14 1.29 -3.92
C ALA A 327 10.05 1.53 -5.15
N GLY A 328 11.36 1.65 -4.94
CA GLY A 328 12.32 1.77 -6.03
C GLY A 328 12.33 0.56 -6.97
N PHE A 329 12.26 -0.69 -6.45
CA PHE A 329 12.13 -1.89 -7.29
C PHE A 329 10.82 -1.90 -8.08
N LEU A 330 9.71 -1.51 -7.46
CA LEU A 330 8.42 -1.42 -8.14
C LEU A 330 8.39 -0.34 -9.23
N LEU A 331 9.10 0.78 -9.05
CA LEU A 331 9.27 1.80 -10.11
C LEU A 331 9.95 1.22 -11.36
N ILE A 332 10.94 0.34 -11.19
CA ILE A 332 11.55 -0.39 -12.32
C ILE A 332 10.50 -1.21 -13.08
N GLY A 333 9.58 -1.85 -12.34
CA GLY A 333 8.45 -2.58 -12.93
C GLY A 333 7.54 -1.68 -13.78
N VAL A 334 7.23 -0.46 -13.29
CA VAL A 334 6.44 0.52 -14.06
C VAL A 334 7.15 0.94 -15.34
N ILE A 335 8.46 1.16 -15.30
CA ILE A 335 9.25 1.51 -16.49
C ILE A 335 9.27 0.33 -17.49
N ALA A 336 9.46 -0.89 -16.98
CA ALA A 336 9.48 -2.10 -17.81
C ALA A 336 8.12 -2.39 -18.47
N ALA A 337 7.01 -1.96 -17.87
CA ALA A 337 5.66 -2.15 -18.41
C ALA A 337 5.44 -1.41 -19.75
N ARG A 338 6.35 -0.52 -20.15
CA ARG A 338 6.35 0.10 -21.50
C ARG A 338 6.50 -0.93 -22.60
N THR A 339 7.34 -1.94 -22.41
CA THR A 339 7.77 -2.90 -23.45
C THR A 339 7.47 -4.34 -23.10
N VAL A 340 7.09 -4.62 -21.84
CA VAL A 340 6.83 -5.96 -21.32
C VAL A 340 5.41 -5.99 -20.75
N ASP A 341 4.47 -6.56 -21.47
CA ASP A 341 3.02 -6.54 -21.17
C ASP A 341 2.69 -7.10 -19.78
N TRP A 342 3.38 -8.15 -19.34
CA TRP A 342 3.15 -8.78 -18.05
C TRP A 342 3.83 -8.07 -16.85
N ALA A 343 4.60 -6.99 -17.09
CA ALA A 343 5.29 -6.29 -16.00
C ALA A 343 4.30 -5.64 -14.99
N SER A 344 3.13 -5.19 -15.44
CA SER A 344 2.06 -4.72 -14.55
C SER A 344 1.55 -5.82 -13.61
N ILE A 345 1.47 -7.05 -14.11
CA ILE A 345 1.11 -8.25 -13.32
C ILE A 345 2.22 -8.56 -12.30
N ALA A 346 3.49 -8.43 -12.70
CA ALA A 346 4.63 -8.61 -11.79
C ALA A 346 4.61 -7.58 -10.63
N ILE A 347 4.21 -6.34 -10.89
CA ILE A 347 4.01 -5.31 -9.85
C ILE A 347 2.93 -5.75 -8.86
N LEU A 348 1.78 -6.20 -9.35
CA LEU A 348 0.68 -6.69 -8.50
C LEU A 348 1.10 -7.90 -7.68
N PHE A 349 1.75 -8.88 -8.29
CA PHE A 349 2.29 -10.04 -7.56
C PHE A 349 3.24 -9.60 -6.43
N TYR A 350 4.14 -8.66 -6.73
CA TYR A 350 5.08 -8.13 -5.75
C TYR A 350 4.36 -7.42 -4.60
N LEU A 351 3.31 -6.64 -4.89
CA LEU A 351 2.51 -5.97 -3.86
C LEU A 351 1.80 -6.98 -2.96
N PHE A 352 1.21 -8.07 -3.51
CA PHE A 352 0.62 -9.14 -2.70
C PHE A 352 1.67 -9.88 -1.85
N ALA A 353 2.84 -10.18 -2.41
CA ALA A 353 3.94 -10.77 -1.65
C ALA A 353 4.40 -9.84 -0.51
N TYR A 354 4.47 -8.53 -0.77
CA TYR A 354 4.81 -7.52 0.22
C TYR A 354 3.74 -7.37 1.31
N LEU A 355 2.44 -7.46 0.95
CA LEU A 355 1.33 -7.49 1.91
C LEU A 355 1.47 -8.67 2.88
N LEU A 356 1.66 -9.90 2.38
CA LEU A 356 1.75 -11.10 3.20
C LEU A 356 2.99 -11.08 4.10
N ALA A 357 4.14 -10.66 3.56
CA ALA A 357 5.36 -10.52 4.33
C ALA A 357 5.23 -9.46 5.44
N SER A 358 4.66 -8.31 5.11
CA SER A 358 4.36 -7.25 6.09
C SER A 358 3.36 -7.72 7.13
N ALA A 359 2.33 -8.49 6.72
CA ALA A 359 1.37 -9.08 7.61
C ALA A 359 2.03 -9.98 8.66
N ALA A 360 2.97 -10.84 8.25
CA ALA A 360 3.72 -11.67 9.18
C ALA A 360 4.54 -10.82 10.16
N VAL A 361 5.30 -9.83 9.66
CA VAL A 361 6.16 -8.98 10.51
C VAL A 361 5.34 -8.14 11.48
N PHE A 362 4.33 -7.38 11.02
CA PHE A 362 3.52 -6.52 11.89
C PHE A 362 2.67 -7.32 12.89
N SER A 363 2.24 -8.55 12.54
CA SER A 363 1.60 -9.45 13.50
C SER A 363 2.53 -9.82 14.66
N VAL A 364 3.82 -9.99 14.41
CA VAL A 364 4.80 -10.21 15.48
C VAL A 364 4.95 -8.94 16.33
N LEU A 365 5.17 -7.79 15.68
CA LEU A 365 5.42 -6.53 16.38
C LEU A 365 4.27 -6.13 17.30
N VAL A 366 3.01 -6.33 16.87
CA VAL A 366 1.84 -6.00 17.71
C VAL A 366 1.75 -6.87 18.95
N HIS A 367 2.35 -8.08 18.93
CA HIS A 367 2.37 -8.99 20.07
C HIS A 367 3.58 -8.83 21.00
N LEU A 368 4.59 -8.03 20.62
CA LEU A 368 5.71 -7.69 21.52
C LEU A 368 5.28 -6.83 22.72
N ASN A 369 4.09 -6.24 22.66
CA ASN A 369 3.36 -5.63 23.78
C ASN A 369 4.13 -4.56 24.56
N LYS A 370 4.54 -3.50 23.88
CA LYS A 370 4.95 -2.27 24.57
C LYS A 370 3.75 -1.31 24.69
N ASP A 371 3.64 -0.64 25.82
CA ASP A 371 2.64 0.42 26.05
C ASP A 371 2.86 1.59 25.07
N ASP A 372 4.12 1.91 24.80
CA ASP A 372 4.53 2.81 23.73
C ASP A 372 5.25 2.02 22.61
N ASP A 373 4.59 1.89 21.47
CA ASP A 373 5.13 1.18 20.32
C ASP A 373 6.05 2.05 19.43
N SER A 374 6.25 3.33 19.79
CA SER A 374 7.18 4.23 19.09
C SER A 374 8.66 3.88 19.30
N ASP A 375 8.97 3.26 20.43
CA ASP A 375 10.32 2.90 20.84
C ASP A 375 10.70 1.42 20.63
N LEU A 376 10.01 0.75 19.70
CA LEU A 376 10.35 -0.62 19.32
C LEU A 376 11.72 -0.67 18.63
N THR A 377 12.68 -1.36 19.26
CA THR A 377 14.06 -1.52 18.79
C THR A 377 14.38 -2.97 18.45
N LEU A 378 15.55 -3.19 17.85
CA LEU A 378 16.06 -4.54 17.58
C LEU A 378 16.25 -5.36 18.86
N ASP A 379 16.59 -4.69 19.97
CA ASP A 379 16.81 -5.35 21.27
C ASP A 379 15.52 -5.94 21.85
N ASP A 380 14.36 -5.40 21.51
CA ASP A 380 13.05 -5.92 21.92
C ASP A 380 12.69 -7.27 21.28
N LEU A 381 13.41 -7.65 20.22
CA LEU A 381 13.31 -8.97 19.60
C LEU A 381 14.14 -10.03 20.30
N GLY A 382 14.98 -9.66 21.29
CA GLY A 382 15.88 -10.57 21.97
C GLY A 382 15.15 -11.80 22.51
N ASP A 383 15.68 -12.98 22.22
CA ASP A 383 15.14 -14.29 22.60
C ASP A 383 13.73 -14.62 22.12
N LEU A 384 13.18 -13.85 21.14
CA LEU A 384 11.81 -14.07 20.66
C LEU A 384 11.58 -15.53 20.26
N ALA A 385 12.52 -16.13 19.55
CA ALA A 385 12.39 -17.49 19.06
C ALA A 385 12.42 -18.54 20.18
N LYS A 386 13.15 -18.29 21.29
CA LYS A 386 13.11 -19.12 22.50
C LYS A 386 11.80 -18.96 23.25
N LYS A 387 11.37 -17.70 23.44
CA LYS A 387 10.16 -17.36 24.19
C LYS A 387 8.88 -17.81 23.47
N ASN A 388 8.84 -17.66 22.17
CA ASN A 388 7.70 -18.04 21.33
C ASN A 388 8.16 -18.43 19.90
N GLY A 389 8.42 -19.72 19.69
CA GLY A 389 8.87 -20.24 18.39
C GLY A 389 7.91 -19.97 17.22
N PHE A 390 6.59 -19.87 17.50
CA PHE A 390 5.60 -19.54 16.46
C PHE A 390 5.74 -18.09 15.97
N LEU A 391 5.92 -17.13 16.88
CA LEU A 391 6.21 -15.74 16.52
C LEU A 391 7.59 -15.61 15.88
N GLY A 392 8.59 -16.35 16.36
CA GLY A 392 9.90 -16.43 15.73
C GLY A 392 9.82 -16.92 14.30
N LEU A 393 9.06 -17.99 14.02
CA LEU A 393 8.83 -18.50 12.66
C LEU A 393 8.14 -17.45 11.78
N ALA A 394 7.11 -16.78 12.29
CA ALA A 394 6.40 -15.73 11.57
C ALA A 394 7.33 -14.58 11.18
N LEU A 395 8.18 -14.14 12.11
CA LEU A 395 9.19 -13.11 11.84
C LEU A 395 10.21 -13.58 10.79
N ALA A 396 10.70 -14.83 10.90
CA ALA A 396 11.67 -15.38 9.95
C ALA A 396 11.11 -15.45 8.54
N VAL A 397 9.86 -15.92 8.37
CA VAL A 397 9.20 -15.98 7.07
C VAL A 397 8.92 -14.58 6.52
N GLY A 398 8.38 -13.67 7.34
CA GLY A 398 8.06 -12.31 6.92
C GLY A 398 9.31 -11.52 6.51
N VAL A 399 10.31 -11.46 7.39
CA VAL A 399 11.58 -10.76 7.12
C VAL A 399 12.35 -11.42 5.99
N GLY A 400 12.39 -12.76 5.95
CA GLY A 400 13.02 -13.51 4.85
C GLY A 400 12.38 -13.22 3.50
N SER A 401 11.03 -13.09 3.46
CA SER A 401 10.31 -12.70 2.25
C SER A 401 10.63 -11.26 1.83
N LEU A 402 10.67 -10.29 2.77
CA LEU A 402 11.09 -8.93 2.48
C LEU A 402 12.54 -8.86 1.98
N ALA A 403 13.45 -9.63 2.57
CA ALA A 403 14.83 -9.76 2.10
C ALA A 403 14.92 -10.34 0.67
N GLY A 404 13.95 -11.17 0.29
CA GLY A 404 13.97 -11.90 -0.98
C GLY A 404 14.76 -13.20 -0.91
N ILE A 405 14.55 -13.99 0.17
CA ILE A 405 15.17 -15.29 0.35
C ILE A 405 14.31 -16.36 -0.36
N PRO A 406 14.89 -17.18 -1.26
CA PRO A 406 14.18 -18.33 -1.81
C PRO A 406 13.77 -19.32 -0.69
N PRO A 407 12.62 -19.98 -0.76
CA PRO A 407 11.60 -19.98 -1.79
C PRO A 407 10.40 -19.09 -1.47
N LEU A 408 10.57 -17.97 -0.77
CA LEU A 408 9.49 -17.13 -0.30
C LEU A 408 8.94 -16.21 -1.42
N ALA A 409 7.68 -15.78 -1.30
CA ALA A 409 6.99 -14.98 -2.31
C ALA A 409 7.71 -13.69 -2.69
N GLY A 410 8.36 -13.01 -1.73
CA GLY A 410 9.12 -11.79 -1.99
C GLY A 410 10.32 -11.99 -2.91
N PHE A 411 10.96 -13.15 -2.87
CA PHE A 411 12.01 -13.51 -3.84
C PHE A 411 11.44 -13.56 -5.25
N ILE A 412 10.31 -14.26 -5.43
CA ILE A 412 9.67 -14.41 -6.75
C ILE A 412 9.21 -13.04 -7.27
N GLY A 413 8.63 -12.19 -6.40
CA GLY A 413 8.23 -10.84 -6.78
C GLY A 413 9.41 -10.00 -7.30
N LYS A 414 10.55 -10.01 -6.59
CA LYS A 414 11.78 -9.35 -7.04
C LYS A 414 12.30 -9.95 -8.35
N LEU A 415 12.33 -11.27 -8.45
CA LEU A 415 12.80 -11.99 -9.65
C LEU A 415 11.96 -11.61 -10.88
N LEU A 416 10.63 -11.55 -10.76
CA LEU A 416 9.76 -11.16 -11.86
C LEU A 416 10.05 -9.73 -12.33
N ILE A 417 10.23 -8.78 -11.41
CA ILE A 417 10.61 -7.40 -11.76
C ILE A 417 11.99 -7.37 -12.44
N PHE A 418 12.96 -8.18 -11.98
CA PHE A 418 14.30 -8.23 -12.59
C PHE A 418 14.27 -8.85 -13.99
N ILE A 419 13.46 -9.89 -14.21
CA ILE A 419 13.27 -10.48 -15.54
C ILE A 419 12.59 -9.46 -16.48
N ALA A 420 11.59 -8.69 -15.97
CA ALA A 420 10.95 -7.65 -16.74
C ALA A 420 11.95 -6.53 -17.12
N ALA A 421 12.78 -6.09 -16.17
CA ALA A 421 13.84 -5.11 -16.40
C ALA A 421 14.88 -5.60 -17.43
N PHE A 422 15.27 -6.88 -17.34
CA PHE A 422 16.20 -7.50 -18.31
C PHE A 422 15.60 -7.53 -19.72
N LYS A 423 14.33 -7.96 -19.86
CA LYS A 423 13.62 -8.00 -21.15
C LYS A 423 13.39 -6.61 -21.75
N ALA A 424 13.22 -5.61 -20.88
CA ALA A 424 13.08 -4.20 -21.27
C ALA A 424 14.45 -3.51 -21.53
N GLU A 425 15.56 -4.26 -21.50
CA GLU A 425 16.92 -3.77 -21.69
C GLU A 425 17.36 -2.67 -20.68
N LEU A 426 16.76 -2.65 -19.50
CA LEU A 426 17.03 -1.68 -18.44
C LEU A 426 18.24 -2.12 -17.57
N TYR A 427 19.36 -2.47 -18.20
CA TYR A 427 20.51 -3.06 -17.53
C TYR A 427 21.11 -2.20 -16.42
N GLY A 428 21.14 -0.88 -16.60
CA GLY A 428 21.61 0.05 -15.55
C GLY A 428 20.74 0.03 -14.30
N LEU A 429 19.41 0.03 -14.47
CA LEU A 429 18.45 -0.06 -13.36
C LEU A 429 18.53 -1.43 -12.69
N LEU A 430 18.68 -2.49 -13.45
CA LEU A 430 18.87 -3.85 -12.95
C LEU A 430 20.14 -3.96 -12.10
N GLY A 431 21.24 -3.36 -12.54
CA GLY A 431 22.49 -3.32 -11.76
C GLY A 431 22.31 -2.63 -10.41
N VAL A 432 21.65 -1.47 -10.39
CA VAL A 432 21.33 -0.75 -9.14
C VAL A 432 20.40 -1.58 -8.25
N ALA A 433 19.40 -2.25 -8.83
CA ALA A 433 18.50 -3.12 -8.10
C ALA A 433 19.22 -4.28 -7.41
N ILE A 434 20.15 -4.94 -8.11
CA ILE A 434 20.97 -6.04 -7.54
C ILE A 434 21.79 -5.53 -6.35
N VAL A 435 22.48 -4.38 -6.50
CA VAL A 435 23.21 -3.75 -5.39
C VAL A 435 22.28 -3.46 -4.22
N GLY A 436 21.08 -2.93 -4.50
CA GLY A 436 20.07 -2.64 -3.48
C GLY A 436 19.63 -3.89 -2.71
N VAL A 437 19.46 -5.03 -3.40
CA VAL A 437 19.12 -6.31 -2.73
C VAL A 437 20.26 -6.77 -1.83
N VAL A 438 21.51 -6.72 -2.30
CA VAL A 438 22.67 -7.13 -1.50
C VAL A 438 22.77 -6.30 -0.22
N VAL A 439 22.60 -4.98 -0.30
CA VAL A 439 22.60 -4.12 0.88
C VAL A 439 21.41 -4.43 1.80
N SER A 440 20.23 -4.71 1.24
CA SER A 440 19.04 -5.01 2.04
C SER A 440 19.16 -6.25 2.89
N ILE A 441 19.88 -7.26 2.42
CA ILE A 441 20.13 -8.51 3.16
C ILE A 441 20.76 -8.19 4.52
N TYR A 442 21.69 -7.25 4.58
CA TYR A 442 22.41 -6.93 5.82
C TYR A 442 21.50 -6.51 6.97
N TYR A 443 20.62 -5.52 6.75
CA TYR A 443 19.73 -5.06 7.82
C TYR A 443 18.59 -6.04 8.13
N TYR A 444 18.10 -6.79 7.15
CA TYR A 444 17.11 -7.85 7.39
C TYR A 444 17.69 -9.01 8.19
N PHE A 445 18.93 -9.42 7.89
CA PHE A 445 19.62 -10.41 8.72
C PHE A 445 19.93 -9.87 10.12
N GLY A 446 20.14 -8.56 10.28
CA GLY A 446 20.24 -7.90 11.58
C GLY A 446 18.97 -8.13 12.43
N ILE A 447 17.77 -7.99 11.84
CA ILE A 447 16.50 -8.28 12.52
C ILE A 447 16.41 -9.76 12.92
N LEU A 448 16.74 -10.66 12.01
CA LEU A 448 16.72 -12.11 12.29
C LEU A 448 17.75 -12.49 13.36
N LYS A 449 18.95 -11.90 13.29
CA LYS A 449 20.00 -12.15 14.28
C LYS A 449 19.51 -11.77 15.67
N SER A 450 18.88 -10.61 15.86
CA SER A 450 18.35 -10.17 17.15
C SER A 450 17.29 -11.12 17.72
N ALA A 451 16.46 -11.73 16.85
CA ALA A 451 15.40 -12.64 17.28
C ALA A 451 15.86 -14.07 17.60
N PHE A 452 17.00 -14.51 17.02
CA PHE A 452 17.46 -15.91 17.07
C PHE A 452 18.85 -16.10 17.69
N PHE A 453 19.55 -15.02 18.07
CA PHE A 453 20.99 -15.07 18.41
C PHE A 453 21.32 -16.08 19.51
N ASP A 454 20.53 -16.14 20.59
CA ASP A 454 20.79 -17.03 21.71
C ASP A 454 20.45 -18.51 21.44
N LEU A 455 19.67 -18.78 20.37
CA LEU A 455 19.46 -20.16 19.91
C LEU A 455 20.75 -20.78 19.35
N TRP A 456 21.67 -19.93 18.88
CA TRP A 456 22.92 -20.38 18.23
C TRP A 456 24.13 -20.33 19.15
N GLN A 457 24.02 -19.68 20.31
CA GLN A 457 25.00 -19.81 21.38
C GLN A 457 24.61 -21.02 22.22
N PHE A 458 25.26 -22.15 21.98
CA PHE A 458 25.23 -23.33 22.84
C PHE A 458 25.95 -23.01 24.16
N GLN A 459 25.42 -22.12 24.99
CA GLN A 459 25.80 -22.02 26.38
C GLN A 459 24.67 -22.61 27.20
N ALA A 460 24.96 -23.78 27.75
CA ALA A 460 24.22 -24.38 28.83
C ALA A 460 24.40 -23.54 30.10
N ASP A 461 23.66 -22.45 30.21
CA ASP A 461 23.47 -21.77 31.48
C ASP A 461 22.03 -21.94 31.95
N GLU A 462 21.94 -22.40 33.18
CA GLU A 462 20.77 -22.94 33.86
C GLU A 462 19.55 -22.02 33.81
N GLU A 463 18.43 -22.64 33.45
CA GLU A 463 17.07 -22.44 33.93
C GLU A 463 16.68 -21.06 34.50
N GLU A 464 16.54 -20.04 33.66
CA GLU A 464 15.42 -19.13 33.84
C GLU A 464 14.31 -19.54 32.86
N ALA A 465 13.20 -20.05 33.43
CA ALA A 465 12.00 -20.34 32.66
C ALA A 465 11.67 -19.15 31.77
N PRO A 466 11.41 -19.34 30.46
CA PRO A 466 11.15 -18.23 29.54
C PRO A 466 10.00 -17.40 30.12
N THR A 467 10.32 -16.18 30.56
CA THR A 467 9.30 -15.23 30.98
C THR A 467 8.34 -15.07 29.79
N ALA A 468 7.09 -15.48 30.02
CA ALA A 468 6.06 -15.33 28.99
C ALA A 468 6.12 -13.91 28.46
N ILE A 469 6.05 -13.75 27.11
CA ILE A 469 5.97 -12.42 26.51
C ILE A 469 4.81 -11.71 27.21
N PRO A 470 5.04 -10.57 27.92
CA PRO A 470 3.96 -9.87 28.59
C PRO A 470 2.96 -9.43 27.53
N GLY A 471 1.76 -9.97 27.57
CA GLY A 471 0.73 -9.64 26.63
C GLY A 471 -0.02 -10.88 26.16
N SER A 472 -1.30 -10.77 26.04
CA SER A 472 -2.32 -11.78 25.75
C SER A 472 -1.80 -13.03 25.03
N ALA A 473 -2.12 -14.21 25.56
CA ALA A 473 -2.01 -15.45 24.79
C ALA A 473 -2.63 -15.23 23.41
N LEU A 474 -1.89 -15.57 22.35
CA LEU A 474 -2.36 -15.46 20.96
C LEU A 474 -3.74 -16.11 20.85
N GLY A 475 -4.78 -15.30 20.72
CA GLY A 475 -6.13 -15.78 20.50
C GLY A 475 -6.22 -16.53 19.16
N PHE A 476 -7.29 -17.28 18.96
CA PHE A 476 -7.51 -18.07 17.74
C PHE A 476 -7.37 -17.23 16.46
N LEU A 477 -7.98 -16.03 16.43
CA LEU A 477 -7.90 -15.12 15.27
C LEU A 477 -6.46 -14.66 14.97
N GLY A 478 -5.65 -14.44 16.01
CA GLY A 478 -4.25 -14.06 15.84
C GLY A 478 -3.41 -15.18 15.24
N LYS A 479 -3.59 -16.40 15.73
CA LYS A 479 -2.93 -17.57 15.15
C LYS A 479 -3.33 -17.78 13.71
N LEU A 480 -4.63 -17.64 13.40
CA LEU A 480 -5.16 -17.79 12.06
C LEU A 480 -4.58 -16.74 11.10
N ALA A 481 -4.56 -15.46 11.49
CA ALA A 481 -4.00 -14.39 10.67
C ALA A 481 -2.51 -14.61 10.36
N ILE A 482 -1.72 -15.01 11.35
CA ILE A 482 -0.30 -15.34 11.18
C ILE A 482 -0.12 -16.56 10.28
N VAL A 483 -0.92 -17.62 10.47
CA VAL A 483 -0.87 -18.82 9.61
C VAL A 483 -1.21 -18.46 8.16
N ILE A 484 -2.23 -17.64 7.93
CA ILE A 484 -2.59 -17.18 6.57
C ILE A 484 -1.43 -16.41 5.94
N ALA A 485 -0.75 -15.52 6.69
CA ALA A 485 0.39 -14.76 6.20
C ALA A 485 1.57 -15.67 5.85
N ILE A 486 1.93 -16.62 6.72
CA ILE A 486 2.99 -17.60 6.49
C ILE A 486 2.65 -18.51 5.30
N ALA A 487 1.48 -19.14 5.34
CA ALA A 487 1.05 -20.07 4.30
C ALA A 487 0.92 -19.37 2.93
N GLY A 488 0.34 -18.17 2.88
CA GLY A 488 0.25 -17.37 1.67
C GLY A 488 1.63 -17.01 1.10
N THR A 489 2.58 -16.63 1.95
CA THR A 489 3.96 -16.34 1.54
C THR A 489 4.66 -17.56 0.96
N LEU A 490 4.47 -18.73 1.55
CA LEU A 490 5.04 -19.99 1.06
C LEU A 490 4.33 -20.46 -0.22
N LEU A 491 2.99 -20.43 -0.25
CA LEU A 491 2.21 -20.85 -1.42
C LEU A 491 2.56 -20.01 -2.65
N LEU A 492 2.60 -18.69 -2.54
CA LEU A 492 3.00 -17.82 -3.65
C LEU A 492 4.48 -17.99 -4.03
N GLY A 493 5.32 -18.45 -3.11
CA GLY A 493 6.72 -18.75 -3.38
C GLY A 493 6.91 -20.03 -4.18
N PHE A 494 6.20 -21.09 -3.83
CA PHE A 494 6.34 -22.40 -4.49
C PHE A 494 5.40 -22.63 -5.67
N TYR A 495 4.20 -22.05 -5.63
CA TYR A 495 3.14 -22.32 -6.59
C TYR A 495 2.48 -21.02 -7.08
N GLN A 496 3.10 -20.40 -8.08
CA GLN A 496 2.69 -19.11 -8.65
C GLN A 496 1.60 -19.24 -9.71
N SER A 497 1.48 -20.42 -10.32
CA SER A 497 0.66 -20.68 -11.49
C SER A 497 -0.83 -20.29 -11.31
N PRO A 498 -1.51 -20.58 -10.18
CA PRO A 498 -2.90 -20.16 -10.01
C PRO A 498 -3.05 -18.66 -9.91
N PHE A 499 -2.09 -17.98 -9.28
CA PHE A 499 -2.10 -16.53 -9.16
C PHE A 499 -1.85 -15.85 -10.52
N SER A 500 -0.89 -16.38 -11.29
CA SER A 500 -0.61 -15.85 -12.63
C SER A 500 -1.75 -16.11 -13.61
N SER A 501 -2.38 -17.30 -13.59
CA SER A 501 -3.53 -17.60 -14.45
C SER A 501 -4.75 -16.74 -14.08
N TRP A 502 -4.97 -16.48 -12.80
CA TRP A 502 -6.04 -15.61 -12.33
C TRP A 502 -5.79 -14.12 -12.69
N LEU A 503 -4.53 -13.70 -12.78
CA LEU A 503 -4.15 -12.34 -13.18
C LEU A 503 -4.21 -12.11 -14.69
N VAL A 504 -4.06 -13.16 -15.50
CA VAL A 504 -4.04 -13.09 -16.97
C VAL A 504 -5.41 -13.41 -17.58
N GLY A 505 -6.26 -14.15 -16.85
CA GLY A 505 -7.64 -14.49 -17.28
C GLY A 505 -8.61 -13.37 -17.02
#